data_c26153400dde5c670b256c9b9964ed64
#
_entry.id   c26153400dde5c670b256c9b9964ed64
#
_cell.length_a   1.000
_cell.length_b   1.000
_cell.length_c   1.000
_cell.angle_alpha   90.00
_cell.angle_beta   90.00
_cell.angle_gamma   90.00
#
_symmetry.space_group_name_H-M   'P 1'
#
loop_
_entity.id
_entity.type
_entity.pdbx_description
1 polymer ?
#
loop_
_entity_poly.entity_id
_entity_poly.type
_entity_poly.pdbx_seq_one_letter_code
_entity_poly.pdbx_strand_id
1 'polypeptide(L)'
;LKIIKQIRKLSNNKLTVAGGISNLKEIKSLENLNIDSQIGMALYTNKIKLNEVFISLLDFKKNKGLIPTIVQDDKKQVLMLAYSSKESLLKTLKGDKAVYYSRSRKKIWVKGETSGNFQTILSVKYDCDRDSLLFTVKQKNVACHSGSYSCFANKQFEFEELFEVVNDRVINPKNGSYTSKIASDEN
;
A
#
# COMPACT_ATOMS: atom_id res chain seq x y z
N LEU A 1 -31.70 0.98 -10.07
CA LEU A 1 -31.42 0.09 -8.93
C LEU A 1 -32.43 -1.03 -8.72
N LYS A 2 -33.78 -0.81 -8.88
CA LYS A 2 -34.81 -1.87 -8.70
C LYS A 2 -34.61 -3.05 -9.68
N ILE A 3 -34.46 -2.76 -10.96
CA ILE A 3 -34.21 -3.77 -12.01
C ILE A 3 -32.87 -4.49 -11.77
N ILE A 4 -31.82 -3.75 -11.44
CA ILE A 4 -30.50 -4.32 -11.18
C ILE A 4 -30.54 -5.31 -10.00
N LYS A 5 -31.28 -4.99 -8.93
CA LYS A 5 -31.49 -5.91 -7.79
C LYS A 5 -32.24 -7.19 -8.21
N GLN A 6 -33.19 -7.10 -9.13
CA GLN A 6 -33.87 -8.26 -9.65
C GLN A 6 -32.92 -9.13 -10.48
N ILE A 7 -32.16 -8.54 -11.40
CA ILE A 7 -31.16 -9.27 -12.20
C ILE A 7 -30.14 -9.97 -11.29
N ARG A 8 -29.63 -9.28 -10.23
CA ARG A 8 -28.70 -9.88 -9.28
C ARG A 8 -29.24 -11.10 -8.55
N LYS A 9 -30.55 -11.14 -8.27
CA LYS A 9 -31.19 -12.30 -7.64
C LYS A 9 -31.30 -13.50 -8.59
N LEU A 10 -31.36 -13.27 -9.90
CA LEU A 10 -31.51 -14.30 -10.92
C LEU A 10 -30.19 -14.86 -11.45
N SER A 11 -29.07 -14.20 -11.15
CA SER A 11 -27.76 -14.59 -11.69
C SER A 11 -26.65 -14.43 -10.66
N ASN A 12 -25.82 -15.46 -10.53
CA ASN A 12 -24.57 -15.41 -9.72
C ASN A 12 -23.35 -14.99 -10.54
N ASN A 13 -23.50 -14.72 -11.83
CA ASN A 13 -22.42 -14.31 -12.70
C ASN A 13 -21.89 -12.93 -12.31
N LYS A 14 -20.67 -12.62 -12.73
CA LYS A 14 -20.10 -11.29 -12.60
C LYS A 14 -20.95 -10.30 -13.42
N LEU A 15 -21.45 -9.26 -12.77
CA LEU A 15 -22.28 -8.23 -13.39
C LEU A 15 -21.52 -6.90 -13.38
N THR A 16 -21.64 -6.17 -14.48
CA THR A 16 -21.15 -4.80 -14.60
C THR A 16 -22.30 -3.91 -15.04
N VAL A 17 -22.50 -2.79 -14.35
CA VAL A 17 -23.51 -1.79 -14.71
C VAL A 17 -22.79 -0.57 -15.29
N ALA A 18 -23.23 -0.16 -16.48
CA ALA A 18 -22.76 1.01 -17.20
C ALA A 18 -23.92 1.98 -17.48
N GLY A 19 -23.60 3.28 -17.50
CA GLY A 19 -24.54 4.35 -17.82
C GLY A 19 -25.35 4.85 -16.62
N GLY A 20 -25.58 6.16 -16.57
CA GLY A 20 -26.40 6.82 -15.56
C GLY A 20 -25.82 6.95 -14.15
N ILE A 21 -24.66 6.35 -13.86
CA ILE A 21 -24.02 6.45 -12.55
C ILE A 21 -23.44 7.86 -12.39
N SER A 22 -23.94 8.60 -11.39
CA SER A 22 -23.67 10.03 -11.23
C SER A 22 -23.20 10.44 -9.84
N ASN A 23 -23.25 9.53 -8.86
CA ASN A 23 -22.87 9.84 -7.48
C ASN A 23 -22.35 8.63 -6.70
N LEU A 24 -21.69 8.89 -5.55
CA LEU A 24 -21.08 7.87 -4.69
C LEU A 24 -22.10 6.90 -4.07
N LYS A 25 -23.35 7.32 -3.85
CA LYS A 25 -24.40 6.45 -3.25
C LYS A 25 -24.78 5.33 -4.21
N GLU A 26 -24.84 5.63 -5.51
CA GLU A 26 -25.12 4.64 -6.55
C GLU A 26 -24.00 3.62 -6.65
N ILE A 27 -22.73 4.07 -6.66
CA ILE A 27 -21.55 3.19 -6.66
C ILE A 27 -21.58 2.24 -5.47
N LYS A 28 -21.76 2.77 -4.24
CA LYS A 28 -21.87 1.95 -3.04
C LYS A 28 -23.03 0.96 -3.08
N SER A 29 -24.15 1.37 -3.65
CA SER A 29 -25.33 0.49 -3.77
C SER A 29 -25.08 -0.67 -4.72
N LEU A 30 -24.35 -0.46 -5.81
CA LEU A 30 -23.95 -1.52 -6.75
C LEU A 30 -22.94 -2.44 -6.11
N GLU A 31 -21.97 -1.87 -5.43
CA GLU A 31 -20.93 -2.60 -4.74
C GLU A 31 -21.48 -3.51 -3.64
N ASN A 32 -22.42 -3.04 -2.80
CA ASN A 32 -23.11 -3.85 -1.80
C ASN A 32 -23.88 -5.04 -2.41
N LEU A 33 -24.12 -5.02 -3.72
CA LEU A 33 -24.71 -6.11 -4.48
C LEU A 33 -23.66 -6.98 -5.19
N ASN A 34 -22.38 -6.73 -4.95
CA ASN A 34 -21.26 -7.35 -5.67
C ASN A 34 -21.39 -7.18 -7.20
N ILE A 35 -21.61 -5.93 -7.62
CA ILE A 35 -21.77 -5.52 -9.02
C ILE A 35 -20.75 -4.45 -9.35
N ASP A 36 -19.98 -4.66 -10.41
CA ASP A 36 -19.01 -3.68 -10.90
C ASP A 36 -19.72 -2.47 -11.51
N SER A 37 -19.10 -1.29 -11.35
CA SER A 37 -19.60 -0.02 -11.90
C SER A 37 -18.68 0.47 -13.00
N GLN A 38 -19.18 0.70 -14.21
CA GLN A 38 -18.46 1.40 -15.26
C GLN A 38 -18.90 2.87 -15.27
N ILE A 39 -17.98 3.77 -14.93
CA ILE A 39 -18.24 5.20 -14.81
C ILE A 39 -17.59 5.93 -15.98
N GLY A 40 -18.39 6.69 -16.73
CA GLY A 40 -17.95 7.48 -17.87
C GLY A 40 -18.11 8.99 -17.61
N MET A 41 -19.15 9.61 -18.18
CA MET A 41 -19.38 11.06 -18.17
C MET A 41 -19.29 11.73 -16.81
N ALA A 42 -19.65 11.03 -15.73
CA ALA A 42 -19.58 11.58 -14.37
C ALA A 42 -18.12 11.89 -13.92
N LEU A 43 -17.12 11.17 -14.47
CA LEU A 43 -15.71 11.49 -14.26
C LEU A 43 -15.29 12.70 -15.09
N TYR A 44 -15.63 12.71 -16.39
CA TYR A 44 -15.23 13.82 -17.29
C TYR A 44 -15.89 15.15 -16.89
N THR A 45 -17.08 15.12 -16.32
CA THR A 45 -17.79 16.31 -15.83
C THR A 45 -17.49 16.65 -14.38
N ASN A 46 -16.50 15.98 -13.73
CA ASN A 46 -16.14 16.14 -12.32
C ASN A 46 -17.28 15.96 -11.30
N LYS A 47 -18.37 15.33 -11.68
CA LYS A 47 -19.46 14.96 -10.74
C LYS A 47 -19.02 13.88 -9.75
N ILE A 48 -18.08 13.03 -10.17
CA ILE A 48 -17.45 11.99 -9.35
C ILE A 48 -15.94 12.15 -9.46
N LYS A 49 -15.25 12.10 -8.33
CA LYS A 49 -13.79 12.10 -8.25
C LYS A 49 -13.30 10.71 -7.82
N LEU A 50 -12.38 10.11 -8.57
CA LEU A 50 -11.89 8.74 -8.30
C LEU A 50 -11.30 8.56 -6.90
N ASN A 51 -10.56 9.55 -6.41
CA ASN A 51 -10.00 9.53 -5.06
C ASN A 51 -11.11 9.50 -3.97
N GLU A 52 -12.22 10.19 -4.17
CA GLU A 52 -13.37 10.15 -3.26
C GLU A 52 -14.10 8.80 -3.34
N VAL A 53 -14.24 8.24 -4.55
CA VAL A 53 -14.76 6.87 -4.74
C VAL A 53 -13.89 5.88 -3.98
N PHE A 54 -12.58 5.87 -4.22
CA PHE A 54 -11.65 4.96 -3.55
C PHE A 54 -11.80 5.02 -2.03
N ILE A 55 -11.75 6.23 -1.45
CA ILE A 55 -11.92 6.43 0.00
C ILE A 55 -13.27 5.96 0.48
N SER A 56 -14.32 6.13 -0.32
CA SER A 56 -15.69 5.77 0.06
C SER A 56 -15.92 4.27 0.15
N LEU A 57 -15.09 3.47 -0.52
CA LEU A 57 -15.14 2.01 -0.51
C LEU A 57 -14.48 1.40 0.73
N LEU A 58 -13.65 2.15 1.45
CA LEU A 58 -12.89 1.66 2.59
C LEU A 58 -13.71 1.62 3.89
N ASP A 59 -13.48 0.61 4.72
CA ASP A 59 -14.13 0.46 6.02
C ASP A 59 -13.33 1.12 7.15
N PHE A 60 -13.52 2.43 7.30
CA PHE A 60 -12.92 3.18 8.40
C PHE A 60 -13.55 2.87 9.77
N LYS A 61 -14.69 2.17 9.83
CA LYS A 61 -15.41 1.95 11.10
C LYS A 61 -14.70 0.93 11.98
N LYS A 62 -14.17 -0.13 11.37
CA LYS A 62 -13.48 -1.21 12.09
C LYS A 62 -12.36 -0.71 13.02
N ASN A 63 -11.64 0.33 12.60
CA ASN A 63 -10.46 0.83 13.30
C ASN A 63 -10.62 2.30 13.77
N LYS A 64 -11.82 2.66 14.27
CA LYS A 64 -12.10 3.98 14.89
C LYS A 64 -11.72 5.17 13.99
N GLY A 65 -11.97 5.07 12.70
CA GLY A 65 -11.73 6.14 11.72
C GLY A 65 -10.32 6.13 11.09
N LEU A 66 -9.49 5.16 11.41
CA LEU A 66 -8.16 4.97 10.83
C LEU A 66 -8.08 3.64 10.08
N ILE A 67 -7.20 3.57 9.08
CA ILE A 67 -6.88 2.33 8.39
C ILE A 67 -5.38 2.05 8.54
N PRO A 68 -4.99 0.86 9.02
CA PRO A 68 -3.61 0.43 9.01
C PRO A 68 -3.09 0.43 7.57
N THR A 69 -1.89 0.95 7.38
CA THR A 69 -1.28 1.15 6.07
C THR A 69 0.10 0.53 6.08
N ILE A 70 0.23 -0.62 5.41
CA ILE A 70 1.51 -1.26 5.15
C ILE A 70 2.19 -0.48 4.03
N VAL A 71 3.47 -0.20 4.19
CA VAL A 71 4.27 0.53 3.20
C VAL A 71 5.41 -0.36 2.75
N GLN A 72 5.50 -0.57 1.44
CA GLN A 72 6.59 -1.29 0.79
C GLN A 72 7.25 -0.42 -0.28
N ASP A 73 8.48 -0.74 -0.63
CA ASP A 73 9.16 -0.13 -1.77
C ASP A 73 8.76 -0.77 -3.12
N ASP A 74 9.38 -0.34 -4.20
CA ASP A 74 9.19 -0.86 -5.57
C ASP A 74 9.72 -2.30 -5.73
N LYS A 75 10.62 -2.74 -4.84
CA LYS A 75 11.12 -4.13 -4.76
C LYS A 75 10.27 -5.01 -3.86
N LYS A 76 9.15 -4.49 -3.33
CA LYS A 76 8.21 -5.17 -2.40
C LYS A 76 8.78 -5.43 -1.00
N GLN A 77 9.89 -4.81 -0.63
CA GLN A 77 10.40 -4.85 0.73
C GLN A 77 9.50 -4.00 1.63
N VAL A 78 9.01 -4.55 2.73
CA VAL A 78 8.20 -3.82 3.71
C VAL A 78 9.08 -2.81 4.43
N LEU A 79 8.67 -1.54 4.41
CA LEU A 79 9.41 -0.43 4.99
C LEU A 79 8.89 -0.05 6.38
N MET A 80 7.59 0.04 6.54
CA MET A 80 6.96 0.49 7.79
C MET A 80 5.46 0.17 7.82
N LEU A 81 4.88 0.22 9.02
CA LEU A 81 3.45 0.29 9.26
C LEU A 81 3.08 1.70 9.70
N ALA A 82 2.09 2.28 9.07
CA ALA A 82 1.52 3.58 9.42
C ALA A 82 -0.01 3.50 9.53
N TYR A 83 -0.66 4.64 9.75
CA TYR A 83 -2.12 4.74 9.76
C TYR A 83 -2.56 5.86 8.85
N SER A 84 -3.66 5.62 8.12
CA SER A 84 -4.29 6.60 7.24
C SER A 84 -5.65 6.99 7.79
N SER A 85 -5.90 8.29 7.94
CA SER A 85 -7.24 8.86 8.08
C SER A 85 -7.81 9.16 6.69
N LYS A 86 -9.11 9.45 6.60
CA LYS A 86 -9.72 9.91 5.33
C LYS A 86 -8.99 11.11 4.76
N GLU A 87 -8.63 12.08 5.62
CA GLU A 87 -7.95 13.30 5.21
C GLU A 87 -6.52 13.03 4.72
N SER A 88 -5.72 12.24 5.47
CA SER A 88 -4.35 11.91 5.05
C SER A 88 -4.35 11.13 3.75
N LEU A 89 -5.27 10.17 3.60
CA LEU A 89 -5.41 9.39 2.37
C LEU A 89 -5.82 10.27 1.18
N LEU A 90 -6.77 11.20 1.39
CA LEU A 90 -7.16 12.14 0.34
C LEU A 90 -5.98 13.02 -0.12
N LYS A 91 -5.14 13.48 0.82
CA LYS A 91 -3.92 14.23 0.49
C LYS A 91 -2.91 13.38 -0.27
N THR A 92 -2.72 12.12 0.14
CA THR A 92 -1.87 11.15 -0.58
C THR A 92 -2.36 10.94 -2.02
N LEU A 93 -3.67 10.72 -2.22
CA LEU A 93 -4.25 10.45 -3.55
C LEU A 93 -4.34 11.69 -4.47
N LYS A 94 -4.24 12.89 -3.91
CA LYS A 94 -4.20 14.16 -4.68
C LYS A 94 -2.79 14.62 -5.02
N GLY A 95 -1.82 14.19 -4.23
CA GLY A 95 -0.41 14.53 -4.39
C GLY A 95 0.42 13.33 -4.87
N ASP A 96 1.72 13.48 -4.75
CA ASP A 96 2.71 12.46 -5.08
C ASP A 96 3.40 11.87 -3.84
N LYS A 97 3.23 12.49 -2.67
CA LYS A 97 3.90 12.12 -1.42
C LYS A 97 2.97 11.39 -0.47
N ALA A 98 3.53 10.43 0.26
CA ALA A 98 2.81 9.70 1.30
C ALA A 98 2.50 10.60 2.50
N VAL A 99 1.22 10.70 2.85
CA VAL A 99 0.69 11.43 3.99
C VAL A 99 -0.01 10.46 4.92
N TYR A 100 0.36 10.47 6.18
CA TYR A 100 -0.13 9.55 7.21
C TYR A 100 -0.80 10.27 8.37
N TYR A 101 -1.44 9.51 9.25
CA TYR A 101 -1.98 9.98 10.52
C TYR A 101 -1.15 9.46 11.69
N SER A 102 -0.66 10.35 12.53
CA SER A 102 0.03 10.00 13.77
C SER A 102 -0.96 9.81 14.90
N ARG A 103 -1.07 8.58 15.44
CA ARG A 103 -1.96 8.27 16.57
C ARG A 103 -1.55 8.97 17.85
N SER A 104 -0.25 9.07 18.12
CA SER A 104 0.29 9.74 19.32
C SER A 104 0.11 11.25 19.27
N ARG A 105 0.40 11.87 18.12
CA ARG A 105 0.31 13.32 17.93
C ARG A 105 -1.09 13.80 17.52
N LYS A 106 -2.00 12.85 17.19
CA LYS A 106 -3.38 13.10 16.72
C LYS A 106 -3.46 14.08 15.53
N LYS A 107 -2.47 14.04 14.64
CA LYS A 107 -2.39 14.90 13.44
C LYS A 107 -1.85 14.16 12.23
N ILE A 108 -2.18 14.68 11.06
CA ILE A 108 -1.57 14.20 9.80
C ILE A 108 -0.14 14.74 9.66
N TRP A 109 0.69 14.01 8.90
CA TRP A 109 2.05 14.39 8.61
C TRP A 109 2.49 13.82 7.26
N VAL A 110 3.33 14.56 6.54
CA VAL A 110 3.93 14.13 5.30
C VAL A 110 5.22 13.38 5.63
N LYS A 111 5.37 12.17 5.10
CA LYS A 111 6.60 11.40 5.32
C LYS A 111 7.79 12.13 4.68
N GLY A 112 8.79 12.40 5.50
CA GLY A 112 10.01 13.07 5.06
C GLY A 112 9.97 14.61 5.13
N GLU A 113 8.87 15.22 5.57
CA GLU A 113 8.73 16.68 5.64
C GLU A 113 9.87 17.35 6.42
N THR A 114 10.30 16.75 7.52
CA THR A 114 11.40 17.26 8.37
C THR A 114 12.77 16.65 8.01
N SER A 115 12.79 15.35 7.67
CA SER A 115 14.04 14.60 7.48
C SER A 115 14.56 14.56 6.05
N GLY A 116 13.76 15.00 5.07
CA GLY A 116 14.06 14.84 3.64
C GLY A 116 13.86 13.41 3.10
N ASN A 117 13.51 12.44 3.96
CA ASN A 117 13.32 11.02 3.61
C ASN A 117 11.89 10.79 3.10
N PHE A 118 11.58 11.35 1.95
CA PHE A 118 10.25 11.30 1.34
C PHE A 118 9.90 9.92 0.81
N GLN A 119 8.60 9.66 0.72
CA GLN A 119 8.01 8.52 0.04
C GLN A 119 7.14 9.03 -1.10
N THR A 120 7.55 8.77 -2.34
CA THR A 120 6.73 9.07 -3.53
C THR A 120 5.82 7.89 -3.81
N ILE A 121 4.53 8.13 -3.93
CA ILE A 121 3.52 7.09 -4.16
C ILE A 121 3.62 6.55 -5.58
N LEU A 122 3.74 5.22 -5.70
CA LEU A 122 3.66 4.49 -6.97
C LEU A 122 2.31 3.80 -7.12
N SER A 123 1.79 3.20 -6.05
CA SER A 123 0.44 2.63 -6.04
C SER A 123 -0.16 2.59 -4.64
N VAL A 124 -1.49 2.58 -4.60
CA VAL A 124 -2.30 2.41 -3.38
C VAL A 124 -3.30 1.29 -3.64
N LYS A 125 -3.29 0.27 -2.79
CA LYS A 125 -4.22 -0.86 -2.85
C LYS A 125 -4.90 -1.03 -1.49
N TYR A 126 -6.06 -1.66 -1.48
CA TYR A 126 -6.74 -2.13 -0.26
C TYR A 126 -6.83 -3.66 -0.28
N ASP A 127 -7.03 -4.26 0.87
CA ASP A 127 -7.22 -5.70 1.04
C ASP A 127 -8.65 -6.15 0.70
N CYS A 128 -8.94 -7.44 0.89
CA CYS A 128 -10.20 -8.06 0.45
C CYS A 128 -11.44 -7.52 1.18
N ASP A 129 -11.33 -7.13 2.44
CA ASP A 129 -12.41 -6.59 3.27
C ASP A 129 -12.29 -5.07 3.54
N ARG A 130 -11.29 -4.41 2.87
CA ARG A 130 -11.15 -2.95 2.75
C ARG A 130 -10.89 -2.21 4.05
N ASP A 131 -10.29 -2.87 4.99
CA ASP A 131 -9.90 -2.30 6.28
C ASP A 131 -8.40 -2.09 6.44
N SER A 132 -7.59 -2.48 5.43
CA SER A 132 -6.14 -2.29 5.38
C SER A 132 -5.69 -1.74 4.03
N LEU A 133 -4.60 -0.97 4.02
CA LEU A 133 -4.00 -0.39 2.83
C LEU A 133 -2.58 -0.92 2.62
N LEU A 134 -2.22 -1.11 1.35
CA LEU A 134 -0.86 -1.33 0.91
C LEU A 134 -0.43 -0.16 0.01
N PHE A 135 0.56 0.61 0.47
CA PHE A 135 1.24 1.61 -0.33
C PHE A 135 2.51 1.03 -0.91
N THR A 136 2.66 1.11 -2.23
CA THR A 136 3.97 0.92 -2.87
C THR A 136 4.56 2.30 -3.14
N VAL A 137 5.78 2.52 -2.68
CA VAL A 137 6.44 3.83 -2.73
C VAL A 137 7.85 3.73 -3.31
N LYS A 138 8.30 4.82 -3.89
CA LYS A 138 9.74 5.04 -4.11
C LYS A 138 10.28 5.74 -2.87
N GLN A 139 11.05 5.01 -2.04
CA GLN A 139 11.68 5.55 -0.84
C GLN A 139 12.90 6.38 -1.21
N LYS A 140 12.99 7.62 -0.70
CA LYS A 140 14.22 8.41 -0.73
C LYS A 140 14.97 8.18 0.57
N ASN A 141 16.23 7.76 0.49
CA ASN A 141 17.07 7.40 1.64
C ASN A 141 16.42 6.32 2.53
N VAL A 142 16.27 6.57 3.83
CA VAL A 142 15.81 5.61 4.84
C VAL A 142 14.37 5.87 5.29
N ALA A 143 13.61 4.82 5.57
CA ALA A 143 12.25 4.94 6.07
C ALA A 143 12.20 5.10 7.60
N CYS A 144 13.09 4.44 8.34
CA CYS A 144 13.10 4.45 9.79
C CYS A 144 13.79 5.70 10.36
N HIS A 145 13.30 6.20 11.49
CA HIS A 145 13.91 7.30 12.23
C HIS A 145 15.25 6.92 12.89
N SER A 146 15.52 5.61 13.06
CA SER A 146 16.79 5.09 13.57
C SER A 146 17.91 5.06 12.53
N GLY A 147 17.66 5.50 11.29
CA GLY A 147 18.61 5.46 10.18
C GLY A 147 18.61 4.16 9.38
N SER A 148 17.75 3.19 9.71
CA SER A 148 17.60 1.95 8.93
C SER A 148 16.69 2.17 7.72
N TYR A 149 16.94 1.43 6.63
CA TYR A 149 16.13 1.51 5.42
C TYR A 149 14.66 1.12 5.69
N SER A 150 14.43 0.10 6.51
CA SER A 150 13.13 -0.37 6.96
C SER A 150 12.99 -0.29 8.47
N CYS A 151 11.78 -0.09 9.00
CA CYS A 151 11.48 -0.23 10.42
C CYS A 151 11.56 -1.69 10.90
N PHE A 152 11.52 -2.63 9.98
CA PHE A 152 11.60 -4.08 10.23
C PHE A 152 12.99 -4.64 9.91
N ALA A 153 13.92 -3.80 9.42
CA ALA A 153 15.30 -4.19 9.26
C ALA A 153 15.91 -4.39 10.65
N ASN A 154 15.96 -5.63 11.08
CA ASN A 154 16.72 -6.01 12.25
C ASN A 154 18.20 -5.98 11.89
N LYS A 155 19.05 -5.61 12.86
CA LYS A 155 20.48 -5.96 12.84
C LYS A 155 20.68 -7.49 13.00
N GLN A 156 19.60 -8.27 12.94
CA GLN A 156 19.66 -9.72 12.92
C GLN A 156 19.96 -10.17 11.50
N PHE A 157 20.95 -11.01 11.42
CA PHE A 157 21.39 -11.73 10.23
C PHE A 157 20.17 -12.33 9.52
N GLU A 158 19.82 -11.84 8.32
CA GLU A 158 18.87 -12.53 7.46
C GLU A 158 19.60 -13.69 6.77
N PHE A 159 18.93 -14.82 6.57
CA PHE A 159 19.54 -16.00 5.94
C PHE A 159 20.08 -15.68 4.55
N GLU A 160 19.40 -14.79 3.82
CA GLU A 160 19.82 -14.30 2.52
C GLU A 160 21.16 -13.54 2.61
N GLU A 161 21.33 -12.68 3.62
CA GLU A 161 22.58 -11.93 3.84
C GLU A 161 23.72 -12.87 4.21
N LEU A 162 23.44 -13.90 5.05
CA LEU A 162 24.41 -14.95 5.34
C LEU A 162 24.82 -15.70 4.08
N PHE A 163 23.83 -16.08 3.26
CA PHE A 163 24.07 -16.80 2.01
C PHE A 163 24.92 -15.95 1.04
N GLU A 164 24.60 -14.67 0.89
CA GLU A 164 25.38 -13.74 0.06
C GLU A 164 26.83 -13.60 0.55
N VAL A 165 27.03 -13.48 1.87
CA VAL A 165 28.39 -13.39 2.48
C VAL A 165 29.16 -14.70 2.27
N VAL A 166 28.52 -15.84 2.46
CA VAL A 166 29.17 -17.15 2.22
C VAL A 166 29.51 -17.30 0.75
N ASN A 167 28.58 -17.02 -0.13
CA ASN A 167 28.79 -17.11 -1.58
C ASN A 167 29.88 -16.15 -2.08
N ASP A 168 29.94 -14.91 -1.56
CA ASP A 168 31.04 -13.97 -1.84
C ASP A 168 32.40 -14.54 -1.41
N ARG A 169 32.46 -15.25 -0.26
CA ARG A 169 33.71 -15.88 0.21
C ARG A 169 34.15 -17.08 -0.61
N VAL A 170 33.19 -17.76 -1.25
CA VAL A 170 33.47 -18.86 -2.19
C VAL A 170 33.98 -18.31 -3.53
N ILE A 171 33.28 -17.31 -4.08
CA ILE A 171 33.59 -16.73 -5.40
C ILE A 171 34.85 -15.82 -5.33
N ASN A 172 34.97 -15.02 -4.26
CA ASN A 172 36.03 -14.05 -4.02
C ASN A 172 36.80 -14.41 -2.73
N PRO A 173 37.67 -15.43 -2.72
CA PRO A 173 38.36 -15.87 -1.52
C PRO A 173 39.16 -14.74 -0.86
N LYS A 174 39.02 -14.57 0.46
CA LYS A 174 39.75 -13.59 1.24
C LYS A 174 40.78 -14.25 2.14
N ASN A 175 41.99 -13.74 2.12
CA ASN A 175 43.08 -14.22 3.00
C ASN A 175 42.66 -14.11 4.47
N GLY A 176 42.82 -15.19 5.23
CA GLY A 176 42.46 -15.28 6.64
C GLY A 176 40.96 -15.61 6.89
N SER A 177 40.14 -15.76 5.85
CA SER A 177 38.76 -16.19 6.01
C SER A 177 38.66 -17.71 6.14
N TYR A 178 38.10 -18.20 7.24
CA TYR A 178 37.88 -19.62 7.46
C TYR A 178 36.91 -20.22 6.42
N THR A 179 35.85 -19.48 6.08
CA THR A 179 34.89 -19.87 5.04
C THR A 179 35.55 -20.04 3.67
N SER A 180 36.45 -19.10 3.30
CA SER A 180 37.19 -19.21 2.03
C SER A 180 38.16 -20.40 2.04
N LYS A 181 38.74 -20.70 3.20
CA LYS A 181 39.63 -21.87 3.36
C LYS A 181 38.86 -23.19 3.17
N ILE A 182 37.71 -23.35 3.84
CA ILE A 182 36.87 -24.55 3.70
C ILE A 182 36.36 -24.70 2.25
N ALA A 183 35.97 -23.62 1.61
CA ALA A 183 35.46 -23.64 0.24
C ALA A 183 36.51 -24.00 -0.81
N SER A 184 37.79 -23.77 -0.49
CA SER A 184 38.90 -24.13 -1.37
C SER A 184 39.56 -25.50 -1.08
N ASP A 185 39.23 -26.10 0.07
CA ASP A 185 39.67 -27.48 0.40
C ASP A 185 38.77 -28.47 -0.36
N GLU A 186 39.18 -28.85 -1.57
CA GLU A 186 38.68 -30.05 -2.24
C GLU A 186 39.12 -31.27 -1.42
N ASN A 187 38.14 -32.04 -0.90
CA ASN A 187 38.40 -33.39 -0.37
C ASN A 187 38.71 -34.38 -1.46
#